data_aee9a7cd085455be2ad1c71096b77019
#
_entry.id   aee9a7cd085455be2ad1c71096b77019
#
_cell.length_a   1.000
_cell.length_b   1.000
_cell.length_c   1.000
_cell.angle_alpha   90.00
_cell.angle_beta   90.00
_cell.angle_gamma   90.00
#
_symmetry.space_group_name_H-M   'P 1'
#
loop_
_entity.id
_entity.type
_entity.pdbx_description
1 polymer ?
#
loop_
_entity_poly.entity_id
_entity_poly.type
_entity_poly.pdbx_seq_one_letter_code
_entity_poly.pdbx_strand_id
1 'polypeptide(L)'
;MKIGIYCFLTDYSIDVAKLAVEAEKLGFESLWLPEHPVIPKFRTMQSYLKPGSEGAEELPKQYFDTVDPFVTLGKASCVTTKLKLATGICLVPERNPLLLAKEVATLDLISNGRFIFGIGAGWCKEETEIMGGNFERRW
;
A
#
# COMPACT_ATOMS: atom_id res chain seq x y z
N MET A 1 6.63 -22.97 -6.05
CA MET A 1 6.32 -21.61 -6.50
C MET A 1 5.75 -20.86 -5.31
N LYS A 2 6.17 -19.61 -5.07
CA LYS A 2 5.66 -18.77 -3.98
C LYS A 2 4.63 -17.82 -4.56
N ILE A 3 3.44 -17.76 -3.96
CA ILE A 3 2.32 -16.95 -4.43
C ILE A 3 1.89 -16.03 -3.29
N GLY A 4 1.75 -14.74 -3.58
CA GLY A 4 1.20 -13.73 -2.68
C GLY A 4 -0.19 -13.27 -3.11
N ILE A 5 -0.91 -12.67 -2.18
CA ILE A 5 -2.18 -11.98 -2.44
C ILE A 5 -1.90 -10.47 -2.44
N TYR A 6 -2.38 -9.78 -3.45
CA TYR A 6 -2.40 -8.32 -3.51
C TYR A 6 -3.85 -7.84 -3.53
N CYS A 7 -4.21 -6.93 -2.65
CA CYS A 7 -5.57 -6.38 -2.63
C CYS A 7 -5.65 -4.97 -2.06
N PHE A 8 -6.61 -4.21 -2.57
CA PHE A 8 -7.07 -2.97 -1.95
C PHE A 8 -8.06 -3.34 -0.84
N LEU A 9 -7.72 -3.00 0.39
CA LEU A 9 -8.64 -3.12 1.51
C LEU A 9 -9.33 -1.79 1.78
N THR A 10 -10.62 -1.86 2.07
CA THR A 10 -11.51 -0.73 2.33
C THR A 10 -12.44 -1.08 3.50
N ASP A 11 -13.28 -0.14 3.93
CA ASP A 11 -14.30 -0.37 4.96
C ASP A 11 -15.43 -1.33 4.54
N TYR A 12 -15.60 -1.54 3.22
CA TYR A 12 -16.58 -2.48 2.62
C TYR A 12 -15.94 -3.77 2.09
N SER A 13 -14.65 -3.98 2.28
CA SER A 13 -13.95 -5.22 1.92
C SER A 13 -13.98 -6.25 3.05
N ILE A 14 -13.35 -7.41 2.82
CA ILE A 14 -13.09 -8.38 3.88
C ILE A 14 -12.20 -7.75 4.97
N ASP A 15 -12.46 -8.05 6.23
CA ASP A 15 -11.58 -7.68 7.34
C ASP A 15 -10.19 -8.30 7.17
N VAL A 16 -9.14 -7.49 7.35
CA VAL A 16 -7.75 -7.92 7.13
C VAL A 16 -7.33 -9.09 7.99
N ALA A 17 -7.82 -9.18 9.24
CA ALA A 17 -7.46 -10.29 10.11
C ALA A 17 -8.05 -11.61 9.60
N LYS A 18 -9.28 -11.58 9.11
CA LYS A 18 -9.90 -12.76 8.47
C LYS A 18 -9.17 -13.15 7.19
N LEU A 19 -8.86 -12.17 6.32
CA LEU A 19 -8.12 -12.41 5.09
C LEU A 19 -6.76 -13.03 5.38
N ALA A 20 -6.00 -12.46 6.32
CA ALA A 20 -4.66 -12.92 6.66
C ALA A 20 -4.65 -14.35 7.22
N VAL A 21 -5.59 -14.68 8.11
CA VAL A 21 -5.74 -16.04 8.65
C VAL A 21 -6.06 -17.05 7.55
N GLU A 22 -6.99 -16.75 6.66
CA GLU A 22 -7.36 -17.66 5.58
C GLU A 22 -6.23 -17.77 4.53
N ALA A 23 -5.54 -16.66 4.21
CA ALA A 23 -4.37 -16.69 3.34
C ALA A 23 -3.26 -17.62 3.88
N GLU A 24 -2.96 -17.50 5.18
CA GLU A 24 -1.96 -18.36 5.83
C GLU A 24 -2.39 -19.83 5.82
N LYS A 25 -3.65 -20.13 6.13
CA LYS A 25 -4.20 -21.51 6.08
C LYS A 25 -4.13 -22.12 4.69
N LEU A 26 -4.39 -21.34 3.65
CA LEU A 26 -4.35 -21.77 2.25
C LEU A 26 -2.92 -21.87 1.70
N GLY A 27 -1.91 -21.48 2.48
CA GLY A 27 -0.51 -21.59 2.11
C GLY A 27 0.01 -20.48 1.19
N PHE A 28 -0.65 -19.33 1.14
CA PHE A 28 -0.08 -18.16 0.49
C PHE A 28 1.16 -17.68 1.25
N GLU A 29 2.17 -17.22 0.51
CA GLU A 29 3.42 -16.76 1.10
C GLU A 29 3.30 -15.39 1.73
N SER A 30 2.53 -14.49 1.10
CA SER A 30 2.53 -13.07 1.45
C SER A 30 1.22 -12.37 1.15
N LEU A 31 0.92 -11.33 1.95
CA LEU A 31 -0.17 -10.38 1.75
C LEU A 31 0.42 -9.00 1.45
N TRP A 32 -0.01 -8.39 0.34
CA TRP A 32 0.48 -7.12 -0.17
C TRP A 32 -0.64 -6.08 -0.18
N LEU A 33 -0.40 -4.93 0.44
CA LEU A 33 -1.34 -3.82 0.45
C LEU A 33 -0.75 -2.60 -0.25
N PRO A 34 -1.52 -1.93 -1.14
CA PRO A 34 -1.12 -0.68 -1.76
C PRO A 34 -1.18 0.49 -0.78
N GLU A 35 -0.65 1.61 -1.22
CA GLU A 35 -0.73 2.87 -0.51
C GLU A 35 -1.19 3.99 -1.45
N HIS A 36 -2.10 4.82 -0.93
CA HIS A 36 -2.38 6.16 -1.38
C HIS A 36 -2.75 6.99 -0.14
N PRO A 37 -1.81 7.82 0.40
CA PRO A 37 -2.09 8.65 1.58
C PRO A 37 -3.24 9.62 1.33
N VAL A 38 -3.32 10.17 0.12
CA VAL A 38 -4.39 11.06 -0.32
C VAL A 38 -4.60 10.98 -1.82
N ILE A 39 -5.83 10.81 -2.27
CA ILE A 39 -6.17 10.94 -3.69
C ILE A 39 -6.84 12.30 -3.91
N PRO A 40 -6.18 13.27 -4.56
CA PRO A 40 -6.75 14.58 -4.82
C PRO A 40 -7.98 14.51 -5.72
N LYS A 41 -9.01 15.27 -5.39
CA LYS A 41 -10.24 15.37 -6.21
C LYS A 41 -9.95 15.93 -7.60
N PHE A 42 -9.05 16.92 -7.66
CA PHE A 42 -8.57 17.50 -8.91
C PHE A 42 -7.13 17.03 -9.12
N ARG A 43 -6.88 16.32 -10.22
CA ARG A 43 -5.59 15.79 -10.60
C ARG A 43 -5.46 15.74 -12.11
N THR A 44 -4.26 15.97 -12.59
CA THR A 44 -3.89 15.77 -13.98
C THR A 44 -3.57 14.29 -14.17
N MET A 45 -4.55 13.47 -14.49
CA MET A 45 -4.27 12.07 -14.81
C MET A 45 -3.49 11.96 -16.11
N GLN A 46 -2.21 11.66 -16.01
CA GLN A 46 -1.57 10.89 -17.07
C GLN A 46 -1.99 9.43 -16.87
N SER A 47 -2.85 8.94 -17.75
CA SER A 47 -3.32 7.57 -17.73
C SER A 47 -2.15 6.61 -17.99
N TYR A 48 -1.55 6.08 -16.93
CA TYR A 48 -0.64 4.94 -17.06
C TYR A 48 -1.36 3.65 -17.50
N LEU A 49 -2.68 3.63 -17.41
CA LEU A 49 -3.48 2.46 -17.74
C LEU A 49 -3.79 2.35 -19.23
N LYS A 50 -3.79 3.46 -19.98
CA LYS A 50 -3.91 3.47 -21.45
C LYS A 50 -3.21 4.70 -22.03
N PRO A 51 -1.95 4.60 -22.49
CA PRO A 51 -1.32 5.69 -23.25
C PRO A 51 -2.18 6.06 -24.44
N GLY A 52 -2.66 7.32 -24.50
CA GLY A 52 -3.44 7.84 -25.62
C GLY A 52 -4.95 7.95 -25.45
N SER A 53 -5.50 7.63 -24.27
CA SER A 53 -6.90 7.95 -23.97
C SER A 53 -7.03 9.42 -23.58
N GLU A 54 -7.69 10.21 -24.43
CA GLU A 54 -8.19 11.53 -24.07
C GLU A 54 -9.42 11.34 -23.17
N GLY A 55 -9.26 11.58 -21.88
CA GLY A 55 -10.33 11.55 -20.89
C GLY A 55 -9.82 11.11 -19.54
N ALA A 56 -10.16 11.87 -18.51
CA ALA A 56 -9.93 11.46 -17.13
C ALA A 56 -10.82 10.24 -16.83
N GLU A 57 -10.31 9.00 -17.03
CA GLU A 57 -10.99 7.84 -16.46
C GLU A 57 -11.04 8.04 -14.95
N GLU A 58 -12.24 8.00 -14.37
CA GLU A 58 -12.38 8.01 -12.92
C GLU A 58 -11.60 6.83 -12.35
N LEU A 59 -10.76 7.12 -11.35
CA LEU A 59 -10.13 6.04 -10.61
C LEU A 59 -11.21 5.17 -9.96
N PRO A 60 -11.04 3.85 -9.94
CA PRO A 60 -11.92 2.97 -9.20
C PRO A 60 -12.06 3.42 -7.74
N LYS A 61 -13.28 3.29 -7.19
CA LYS A 61 -13.63 3.77 -5.84
C LYS A 61 -12.64 3.34 -4.76
N GLN A 62 -12.11 2.12 -4.85
CA GLN A 62 -11.17 1.58 -3.86
C GLN A 62 -9.85 2.38 -3.73
N TYR A 63 -9.48 3.20 -4.72
CA TYR A 63 -8.32 4.08 -4.59
C TYR A 63 -8.53 5.19 -3.56
N PHE A 64 -9.78 5.67 -3.45
CA PHE A 64 -10.14 6.74 -2.52
C PHE A 64 -10.38 6.23 -1.09
N ASP A 65 -10.76 4.96 -0.97
CA ASP A 65 -11.21 4.36 0.28
C ASP A 65 -10.17 3.38 0.87
N THR A 66 -8.97 3.29 0.24
CA THR A 66 -7.94 2.36 0.70
C THR A 66 -7.42 2.73 2.09
N VAL A 67 -7.21 1.70 2.90
CA VAL A 67 -6.71 1.85 4.28
C VAL A 67 -5.20 2.07 4.31
N ASP A 68 -4.69 2.65 5.41
CA ASP A 68 -3.24 2.76 5.63
C ASP A 68 -2.62 1.36 5.76
N PRO A 69 -1.55 1.06 4.97
CA PRO A 69 -0.97 -0.28 4.96
C PRO A 69 -0.24 -0.65 6.25
N PHE A 70 0.45 0.29 6.94
CA PHE A 70 1.20 -0.04 8.15
C PHE A 70 0.28 -0.40 9.32
N VAL A 71 -0.77 0.39 9.52
CA VAL A 71 -1.78 0.12 10.56
C VAL A 71 -2.48 -1.21 10.27
N THR A 72 -2.84 -1.44 9.02
CA THR A 72 -3.59 -2.63 8.60
C THR A 72 -2.74 -3.90 8.66
N LEU A 73 -1.49 -3.84 8.19
CA LEU A 73 -0.54 -4.95 8.29
C LEU A 73 -0.16 -5.24 9.75
N GLY A 74 -0.12 -4.22 10.61
CA GLY A 74 0.03 -4.40 12.06
C GLY A 74 -1.08 -5.28 12.65
N LYS A 75 -2.35 -5.05 12.26
CA LYS A 75 -3.47 -5.91 12.66
C LYS A 75 -3.31 -7.35 12.13
N ALA A 76 -2.89 -7.52 10.87
CA ALA A 76 -2.66 -8.82 10.27
C ALA A 76 -1.53 -9.60 10.98
N SER A 77 -0.48 -8.89 11.43
CA SER A 77 0.66 -9.48 12.13
C SER A 77 0.27 -10.18 13.43
N CYS A 78 -0.75 -9.67 14.12
CA CYS A 78 -1.21 -10.21 15.41
C CYS A 78 -1.92 -11.56 15.29
N VAL A 79 -2.44 -11.89 14.10
CA VAL A 79 -3.28 -13.09 13.89
C VAL A 79 -2.61 -14.14 12.97
N THR A 80 -1.39 -13.88 12.54
CA THR A 80 -0.61 -14.77 11.67
C THR A 80 0.78 -15.04 12.24
N THR A 81 1.41 -16.14 11.84
CA THR A 81 2.73 -16.52 12.33
C THR A 81 3.75 -16.82 11.23
N LYS A 82 3.30 -17.03 10.00
CA LYS A 82 4.14 -17.42 8.85
C LYS A 82 3.93 -16.51 7.64
N LEU A 83 2.72 -15.98 7.45
CA LEU A 83 2.38 -15.11 6.33
C LEU A 83 3.27 -13.87 6.35
N LYS A 84 3.98 -13.61 5.26
CA LYS A 84 4.73 -12.37 5.09
C LYS A 84 3.76 -11.21 4.79
N LEU A 85 4.08 -10.06 5.31
CA LEU A 85 3.27 -8.85 5.24
C LEU A 85 4.03 -7.81 4.44
N ALA A 86 3.42 -7.22 3.43
CA ALA A 86 4.15 -6.41 2.48
C ALA A 86 3.41 -5.13 2.08
N THR A 87 4.15 -4.05 1.89
CA THR A 87 3.66 -2.89 1.17
C THR A 87 3.83 -3.10 -0.34
N GLY A 88 2.78 -2.94 -1.09
CA GLY A 88 2.81 -3.06 -2.54
C GLY A 88 2.14 -1.89 -3.23
N ILE A 89 2.71 -0.72 -3.14
CA ILE A 89 4.00 -0.25 -2.63
C ILE A 89 3.82 0.88 -1.59
N CYS A 90 4.84 1.12 -0.74
CA CYS A 90 4.94 2.33 0.05
C CYS A 90 5.46 3.50 -0.81
N LEU A 91 4.80 4.64 -0.76
CA LEU A 91 5.17 5.85 -1.50
C LEU A 91 6.20 6.67 -0.69
N VAL A 92 7.45 6.24 -0.73
CA VAL A 92 8.54 6.83 0.10
C VAL A 92 8.67 8.34 -0.05
N PRO A 93 8.58 8.96 -1.25
CA PRO A 93 8.68 10.41 -1.41
C PRO A 93 7.58 11.21 -0.72
N GLU A 94 6.53 10.56 -0.31
CA GLU A 94 5.34 11.16 0.31
C GLU A 94 5.33 11.05 1.83
N ARG A 95 6.38 10.48 2.42
CA ARG A 95 6.50 10.25 3.87
C ARG A 95 7.70 10.94 4.47
N ASN A 96 7.57 11.36 5.74
CA ASN A 96 8.73 11.78 6.51
C ASN A 96 9.67 10.58 6.71
N PRO A 97 10.95 10.64 6.28
CA PRO A 97 11.82 9.47 6.27
C PRO A 97 12.16 8.93 7.66
N LEU A 98 12.24 9.78 8.68
CA LEU A 98 12.53 9.35 10.05
C LEU A 98 11.33 8.65 10.68
N LEU A 99 10.12 9.16 10.43
CA LEU A 99 8.89 8.54 10.89
C LEU A 99 8.68 7.20 10.18
N LEU A 100 8.84 7.18 8.86
CA LEU A 100 8.73 5.95 8.06
C LEU A 100 9.72 4.87 8.52
N ALA A 101 10.97 5.25 8.79
CA ALA A 101 11.97 4.29 9.31
C ALA A 101 11.50 3.69 10.66
N LYS A 102 10.85 4.48 11.51
CA LYS A 102 10.29 4.00 12.77
C LYS A 102 9.12 3.05 12.56
N GLU A 103 8.22 3.36 11.63
CA GLU A 103 7.06 2.53 11.27
C GLU A 103 7.52 1.16 10.72
N VAL A 104 8.45 1.18 9.76
CA VAL A 104 9.06 -0.02 9.16
C VAL A 104 9.71 -0.91 10.21
N ALA A 105 10.58 -0.34 11.04
CA ALA A 105 11.27 -1.09 12.09
C ALA A 105 10.29 -1.66 13.14
N THR A 106 9.22 -0.91 13.44
CA THR A 106 8.21 -1.37 14.39
C THR A 106 7.40 -2.53 13.81
N LEU A 107 6.94 -2.41 12.57
CA LEU A 107 6.16 -3.47 11.91
C LEU A 107 7.00 -4.74 11.71
N ASP A 108 8.27 -4.60 11.35
CA ASP A 108 9.18 -5.74 11.24
C ASP A 108 9.36 -6.44 12.60
N LEU A 109 9.57 -5.66 13.66
CA LEU A 109 9.71 -6.19 15.02
C LEU A 109 8.46 -6.98 15.48
N ILE A 110 7.27 -6.35 15.40
CA ILE A 110 6.02 -6.99 15.89
C ILE A 110 5.57 -8.15 15.01
N SER A 111 5.98 -8.17 13.76
CA SER A 111 5.73 -9.30 12.85
C SER A 111 6.78 -10.43 12.96
N ASN A 112 7.80 -10.30 13.81
CA ASN A 112 8.93 -11.25 13.94
C ASN A 112 9.69 -11.42 12.62
N GLY A 113 10.07 -10.31 11.96
CA GLY A 113 10.87 -10.32 10.73
C GLY A 113 10.12 -10.81 9.48
N ARG A 114 8.79 -10.74 9.48
CA ARG A 114 7.95 -11.14 8.33
C ARG A 114 7.59 -9.98 7.41
N PHE A 115 8.01 -8.75 7.73
CA PHE A 115 7.68 -7.60 6.92
C PHE A 115 8.54 -7.53 5.65
N ILE A 116 7.93 -7.23 4.53
CA ILE A 116 8.58 -6.93 3.24
C ILE A 116 8.28 -5.47 2.90
N PHE A 117 9.30 -4.67 2.91
CA PHE A 117 9.20 -3.25 2.57
C PHE A 117 9.29 -3.05 1.06
N GLY A 118 8.14 -3.12 0.38
CA GLY A 118 8.05 -2.77 -1.04
C GLY A 118 7.88 -1.27 -1.21
N ILE A 119 8.71 -0.65 -2.04
CA ILE A 119 8.79 0.80 -2.20
C ILE A 119 8.55 1.25 -3.63
N GLY A 120 8.13 2.49 -3.79
CA GLY A 120 8.00 3.16 -5.08
C GLY A 120 7.92 4.67 -4.94
N ALA A 121 7.96 5.34 -6.10
CA ALA A 121 8.03 6.80 -6.14
C ALA A 121 6.68 7.50 -6.35
N GLY A 122 5.61 6.73 -6.59
CA GLY A 122 4.30 7.30 -6.89
C GLY A 122 4.14 7.77 -8.35
N TRP A 123 2.91 7.83 -8.79
CA TRP A 123 2.53 8.27 -10.14
C TRP A 123 1.73 9.58 -10.12
N CYS A 124 1.07 9.89 -9.01
CA CYS A 124 0.20 11.05 -8.87
C CYS A 124 1.02 12.27 -8.41
N LYS A 125 1.20 13.22 -9.32
CA LYS A 125 1.97 14.44 -9.04
C LYS A 125 1.34 15.23 -7.89
N GLU A 126 0.05 15.43 -7.95
CA GLU A 126 -0.69 16.24 -6.98
C GLU A 126 -0.68 15.58 -5.58
N GLU A 127 -0.75 14.26 -5.50
CA GLU A 127 -0.60 13.51 -4.25
C GLU A 127 0.78 13.78 -3.64
N THR A 128 1.83 13.55 -4.43
CA THR A 128 3.22 13.78 -3.99
C THR A 128 3.44 15.22 -3.50
N GLU A 129 2.93 16.22 -4.21
CA GLU A 129 3.09 17.63 -3.86
C GLU A 129 2.29 18.01 -2.60
N ILE A 130 1.07 17.51 -2.43
CA ILE A 130 0.26 17.72 -1.22
C ILE A 130 0.96 17.12 0.01
N MET A 131 1.60 15.97 -0.15
CA MET A 131 2.37 15.31 0.91
C MET A 131 3.73 15.96 1.20
N GLY A 132 4.06 17.04 0.46
CA GLY A 132 5.32 17.80 0.65
C GLY A 132 6.52 17.24 -0.11
N GLY A 133 6.31 16.24 -0.95
CA GLY A 133 7.33 15.68 -1.83
C GLY A 133 7.59 16.54 -3.06
N ASN A 134 8.68 16.27 -3.76
CA ASN A 134 9.00 16.89 -5.04
C ASN A 134 8.85 15.83 -6.14
N PHE A 135 7.78 15.95 -6.94
CA PHE A 135 7.47 14.95 -7.97
C PHE A 135 8.56 14.78 -9.02
N GLU A 136 9.22 15.88 -9.43
CA GLU A 136 10.28 15.85 -10.45
C GLU A 136 11.57 15.19 -9.94
N ARG A 137 11.74 15.09 -8.61
CA ARG A 137 12.93 14.55 -7.96
C ARG A 137 12.63 13.29 -7.12
N ARG A 138 11.53 12.60 -7.40
CA ARG A 138 11.06 11.45 -6.61
C ARG A 138 11.87 10.15 -6.81
N TRP A 139 12.70 10.11 -7.86
CA TRP A 139 13.64 9.00 -8.14
C TRP A 139 15.04 9.30 -7.65
#